data_095c4b5e0a727f01fa128684ccaaedae
#
_entry.id   095c4b5e0a727f01fa128684ccaaedae
#
_cell.length_a   1.000
_cell.length_b   1.000
_cell.length_c   1.000
_cell.angle_alpha   90.00
_cell.angle_beta   90.00
_cell.angle_gamma   90.00
#
_symmetry.space_group_name_H-M   'P 1'
#
loop_
_entity.id
_entity.type
_entity.pdbx_description
1 polymer ?
#
loop_
_entity_poly.entity_id
_entity_poly.type
_entity_poly.pdbx_seq_one_letter_code
_entity_poly.pdbx_strand_id
1 'polypeptide(L)'
;MNSRPAKKNSYRSQLRTEQAAATRRLVLDAATRLFVERGYAATSIDAIAEAAGVGRSTVFAAAGGKSWLLKTAYDRAIVGDDEPVPLLQRPAARKLFEMSDPAEIVAGHARIVAAAAERVSGICEAIHSAGGCDPEVGELWAQIGQERLVGAKAFAALIGEKGGLRDGLAVGQARDIIWIFNDPTLHHVLVRQRRWSQDRYRDWLTESLQRQLLG
;
A
#
# COMPACT_ATOMS: atom_id res chain seq x y z
N MET A 1 54.74 11.51 -4.67
CA MET A 1 53.45 11.25 -5.32
C MET A 1 52.49 10.78 -4.25
N ASN A 2 51.57 11.65 -3.88
CA ASN A 2 50.68 11.46 -2.72
C ASN A 2 49.22 11.30 -3.21
N SER A 3 48.76 10.05 -3.30
CA SER A 3 47.38 9.71 -3.75
C SER A 3 46.55 9.21 -2.56
N ARG A 4 45.98 10.12 -1.74
CA ARG A 4 45.00 9.75 -0.75
C ARG A 4 43.99 10.88 -0.47
N PRO A 5 43.00 11.18 -1.39
CA PRO A 5 41.77 11.79 -0.94
C PRO A 5 40.47 11.03 -1.32
N ALA A 6 40.47 10.07 -2.26
CA ALA A 6 39.24 9.45 -2.79
C ALA A 6 38.43 8.64 -1.75
N LYS A 7 39.02 7.87 -0.87
CA LYS A 7 38.34 7.05 0.14
C LYS A 7 37.62 7.86 1.21
N LYS A 8 38.14 9.01 1.62
CA LYS A 8 37.55 9.88 2.67
C LYS A 8 36.33 10.62 2.19
N ASN A 9 36.23 10.94 0.90
CA ASN A 9 35.10 11.62 0.28
C ASN A 9 33.91 10.64 0.04
N SER A 10 34.23 9.39 -0.36
CA SER A 10 33.24 8.32 -0.49
C SER A 10 32.57 7.97 0.85
N TYR A 11 33.34 7.83 1.92
CA TYR A 11 32.82 7.54 3.26
C TYR A 11 31.92 8.66 3.80
N ARG A 12 32.31 9.93 3.63
CA ARG A 12 31.48 11.08 4.02
C ARG A 12 30.18 11.16 3.21
N SER A 13 30.22 10.84 1.92
CA SER A 13 29.04 10.78 1.05
C SER A 13 28.09 9.68 1.52
N GLN A 14 28.61 8.51 1.81
CA GLN A 14 27.82 7.38 2.30
C GLN A 14 27.14 7.67 3.64
N LEU A 15 27.89 8.24 4.61
CA LEU A 15 27.34 8.63 5.91
C LEU A 15 26.21 9.67 5.78
N ARG A 16 26.37 10.66 4.88
CA ARG A 16 25.32 11.65 4.61
C ARG A 16 24.08 11.02 3.99
N THR A 17 24.22 10.07 3.09
CA THR A 17 23.13 9.34 2.46
C THR A 17 22.37 8.51 3.51
N GLU A 18 23.09 7.83 4.39
CA GLU A 18 22.50 7.04 5.49
C GLU A 18 21.75 7.93 6.48
N GLN A 19 22.32 9.09 6.84
CA GLN A 19 21.67 10.06 7.72
C GLN A 19 20.40 10.66 7.09
N ALA A 20 20.45 10.99 5.79
CA ALA A 20 19.29 11.49 5.06
C ALA A 20 18.17 10.44 4.99
N ALA A 21 18.52 9.18 4.74
CA ALA A 21 17.58 8.07 4.74
C ALA A 21 16.96 7.84 6.13
N ALA A 22 17.76 7.90 7.20
CA ALA A 22 17.26 7.80 8.57
C ALA A 22 16.30 8.95 8.92
N THR A 23 16.66 10.19 8.58
CA THR A 23 15.79 11.37 8.77
C THR A 23 14.48 11.24 8.01
N ARG A 24 14.54 10.82 6.74
CA ARG A 24 13.36 10.59 5.90
C ARG A 24 12.43 9.56 6.53
N ARG A 25 12.99 8.49 7.10
CA ARG A 25 12.22 7.45 7.80
C ARG A 25 11.52 8.01 9.03
N LEU A 26 12.21 8.77 9.88
CA LEU A 26 11.62 9.43 11.06
C LEU A 26 10.45 10.34 10.68
N VAL A 27 10.62 11.16 9.64
CA VAL A 27 9.57 12.06 9.14
C VAL A 27 8.36 11.26 8.63
N LEU A 28 8.59 10.19 7.89
CA LEU A 28 7.54 9.35 7.35
C LEU A 28 6.78 8.59 8.45
N ASP A 29 7.47 8.06 9.46
CA ASP A 29 6.87 7.38 10.60
C ASP A 29 5.98 8.34 11.41
N ALA A 30 6.47 9.56 11.68
CA ALA A 30 5.71 10.59 12.35
C ALA A 30 4.46 11.01 11.55
N ALA A 31 4.60 11.23 10.23
CA ALA A 31 3.50 11.59 9.35
C ALA A 31 2.44 10.48 9.30
N THR A 32 2.86 9.23 9.11
CA THR A 32 1.98 8.05 9.07
C THR A 32 1.15 7.95 10.35
N ARG A 33 1.79 8.03 11.51
CA ARG A 33 1.11 7.99 12.80
C ARG A 33 0.09 9.13 12.94
N LEU A 34 0.49 10.37 12.64
CA LEU A 34 -0.39 11.53 12.78
C LEU A 34 -1.57 11.49 11.80
N PHE A 35 -1.38 11.02 10.56
CA PHE A 35 -2.47 10.85 9.61
C PHE A 35 -3.49 9.81 10.08
N VAL A 36 -3.04 8.71 10.67
CA VAL A 36 -3.92 7.66 11.21
C VAL A 36 -4.66 8.12 12.46
N GLU A 37 -3.98 8.84 13.37
CA GLU A 37 -4.54 9.28 14.66
C GLU A 37 -5.47 10.49 14.53
N ARG A 38 -5.13 11.47 13.69
CA ARG A 38 -5.79 12.77 13.61
C ARG A 38 -6.50 13.04 12.30
N GLY A 39 -6.26 12.20 11.29
CA GLY A 39 -6.68 12.43 9.91
C GLY A 39 -5.76 13.41 9.17
N TYR A 40 -5.95 13.48 7.84
CA TYR A 40 -5.13 14.33 6.99
C TYR A 40 -5.33 15.82 7.30
N ALA A 41 -6.58 16.31 7.39
CA ALA A 41 -6.88 17.73 7.55
C ALA A 41 -6.25 18.34 8.83
N ALA A 42 -6.34 17.61 9.96
CA ALA A 42 -5.83 18.08 11.26
C ALA A 42 -4.31 17.87 11.45
N THR A 43 -3.62 17.24 10.49
CA THR A 43 -2.17 17.04 10.54
C THR A 43 -1.46 18.16 9.78
N SER A 44 -0.63 18.97 10.46
CA SER A 44 0.19 20.01 9.83
C SER A 44 1.64 19.53 9.64
N ILE A 45 2.38 20.19 8.73
CA ILE A 45 3.82 19.97 8.56
C ILE A 45 4.59 20.30 9.84
N ASP A 46 4.15 21.30 10.60
CA ASP A 46 4.79 21.67 11.88
C ASP A 46 4.60 20.57 12.94
N ALA A 47 3.41 19.99 13.02
CA ALA A 47 3.16 18.85 13.90
C ALA A 47 3.99 17.61 13.51
N ILE A 48 4.19 17.37 12.21
CA ILE A 48 5.06 16.30 11.72
C ILE A 48 6.51 16.57 12.08
N ALA A 49 7.00 17.80 11.89
CA ALA A 49 8.36 18.23 12.24
C ALA A 49 8.64 18.05 13.74
N GLU A 50 7.74 18.50 14.59
CA GLU A 50 7.80 18.33 16.04
C GLU A 50 7.83 16.85 16.43
N ALA A 51 6.91 16.05 15.89
CA ALA A 51 6.82 14.62 16.20
C ALA A 51 8.01 13.79 15.69
N ALA A 52 8.69 14.25 14.63
CA ALA A 52 9.91 13.64 14.09
C ALA A 52 11.19 14.17 14.75
N GLY A 53 11.13 15.21 15.57
CA GLY A 53 12.30 15.85 16.19
C GLY A 53 13.20 16.58 15.19
N VAL A 54 12.64 17.13 14.09
CA VAL A 54 13.39 17.82 13.03
C VAL A 54 12.81 19.21 12.75
N GLY A 55 13.55 20.03 12.03
CA GLY A 55 13.04 21.33 11.58
C GLY A 55 12.04 21.19 10.42
N ARG A 56 11.10 22.15 10.28
CA ARG A 56 10.13 22.22 9.18
C ARG A 56 10.80 22.15 7.79
N SER A 57 11.92 22.86 7.60
CA SER A 57 12.68 22.82 6.34
C SER A 57 13.24 21.42 6.04
N THR A 58 13.57 20.67 7.08
CA THR A 58 14.03 19.27 6.95
C THR A 58 12.90 18.37 6.47
N VAL A 59 11.66 18.57 6.92
CA VAL A 59 10.50 17.83 6.45
C VAL A 59 10.31 18.04 4.94
N PHE A 60 10.33 19.30 4.47
CA PHE A 60 10.21 19.62 3.05
C PHE A 60 11.37 19.03 2.21
N ALA A 61 12.61 19.12 2.71
CA ALA A 61 13.77 18.56 2.02
C ALA A 61 13.76 17.02 1.95
N ALA A 62 13.24 16.36 2.99
CA ALA A 62 13.17 14.90 3.07
C ALA A 62 11.99 14.31 2.27
N ALA A 63 10.88 15.07 2.15
CA ALA A 63 9.61 14.50 1.77
C ALA A 63 8.69 15.41 0.93
N GLY A 64 9.11 16.58 0.51
CA GLY A 64 8.26 17.50 -0.28
C GLY A 64 7.04 17.99 0.51
N GLY A 65 5.84 17.79 -0.04
CA GLY A 65 4.58 18.28 0.54
C GLY A 65 3.84 17.23 1.40
N LYS A 66 2.73 17.66 2.01
CA LYS A 66 1.90 16.82 2.86
C LYS A 66 1.20 15.70 2.09
N SER A 67 0.72 15.96 0.86
CA SER A 67 0.13 14.96 -0.04
C SER A 67 1.15 13.89 -0.45
N TRP A 68 2.39 14.30 -0.71
CA TRP A 68 3.48 13.36 -1.00
C TRP A 68 3.79 12.45 0.20
N LEU A 69 3.80 13.00 1.43
CA LEU A 69 3.97 12.20 2.64
C LEU A 69 2.85 11.17 2.79
N LEU A 70 1.62 11.56 2.50
CA LEU A 70 0.47 10.65 2.56
C LEU A 70 0.59 9.52 1.53
N LYS A 71 0.97 9.83 0.28
CA LYS A 71 1.23 8.81 -0.76
C LYS A 71 2.34 7.85 -0.35
N THR A 72 3.46 8.38 0.15
CA THR A 72 4.60 7.55 0.56
C THR A 72 4.24 6.68 1.78
N ALA A 73 3.44 7.19 2.71
CA ALA A 73 2.92 6.40 3.83
C ALA A 73 2.03 5.24 3.35
N TYR A 74 1.17 5.49 2.36
CA TYR A 74 0.36 4.46 1.73
C TYR A 74 1.24 3.41 1.01
N ASP A 75 2.17 3.84 0.16
CA ASP A 75 3.04 2.93 -0.62
C ASP A 75 3.86 2.01 0.28
N ARG A 76 4.40 2.56 1.37
CA ARG A 76 5.13 1.78 2.36
C ARG A 76 4.22 0.79 3.09
N ALA A 77 3.03 1.22 3.49
CA ALA A 77 2.09 0.37 4.20
C ALA A 77 1.58 -0.79 3.32
N ILE A 78 1.32 -0.57 2.02
CA ILE A 78 0.81 -1.61 1.12
C ILE A 78 1.80 -2.78 0.98
N VAL A 79 3.09 -2.50 0.90
CA VAL A 79 4.13 -3.53 0.76
C VAL A 79 4.66 -4.03 2.11
N GLY A 80 4.61 -3.22 3.15
CA GLY A 80 4.99 -3.56 4.53
C GLY A 80 6.45 -3.30 4.89
N ASP A 81 7.25 -2.77 3.98
CA ASP A 81 8.66 -2.40 4.18
C ASP A 81 9.10 -1.23 3.28
N ASP A 82 10.39 -0.87 3.34
CA ASP A 82 10.97 0.23 2.55
C ASP A 82 11.65 -0.24 1.25
N GLU A 83 11.52 -1.51 0.86
CA GLU A 83 12.13 -2.01 -0.37
C GLU A 83 11.34 -1.54 -1.60
N PRO A 84 12.00 -1.01 -2.65
CA PRO A 84 11.35 -0.50 -3.85
C PRO A 84 10.91 -1.65 -4.79
N VAL A 85 10.26 -2.67 -4.25
CA VAL A 85 9.77 -3.84 -5.00
C VAL A 85 8.24 -3.80 -5.02
N PRO A 86 7.60 -3.65 -6.19
CA PRO A 86 6.15 -3.66 -6.33
C PRO A 86 5.50 -4.93 -5.76
N LEU A 87 4.27 -4.81 -5.24
CA LEU A 87 3.56 -5.91 -4.58
C LEU A 87 3.48 -7.18 -5.45
N LEU A 88 3.22 -7.03 -6.76
CA LEU A 88 3.15 -8.17 -7.70
C LEU A 88 4.49 -8.88 -7.92
N GLN A 89 5.62 -8.21 -7.66
CA GLN A 89 6.95 -8.78 -7.79
C GLN A 89 7.46 -9.41 -6.48
N ARG A 90 6.71 -9.28 -5.39
CA ARG A 90 7.05 -9.87 -4.09
C ARG A 90 6.95 -11.39 -4.12
N PRO A 91 7.75 -12.12 -3.34
CA PRO A 91 7.76 -13.58 -3.34
C PRO A 91 6.38 -14.21 -3.16
N ALA A 92 5.57 -13.67 -2.24
CA ALA A 92 4.21 -14.17 -2.00
C ALA A 92 3.28 -14.04 -3.23
N ALA A 93 3.36 -12.90 -3.94
CA ALA A 93 2.57 -12.72 -5.16
C ALA A 93 3.12 -13.57 -6.32
N ARG A 94 4.45 -13.60 -6.51
CA ARG A 94 5.08 -14.42 -7.57
C ARG A 94 4.73 -15.90 -7.45
N LYS A 95 4.71 -16.42 -6.21
CA LYS A 95 4.33 -17.81 -5.97
C LYS A 95 2.93 -18.16 -6.52
N LEU A 96 1.99 -17.21 -6.54
CA LEU A 96 0.65 -17.46 -7.07
C LEU A 96 0.66 -17.71 -8.57
N PHE A 97 1.58 -17.07 -9.32
CA PHE A 97 1.72 -17.28 -10.76
C PHE A 97 2.28 -18.67 -11.10
N GLU A 98 2.96 -19.32 -10.15
CA GLU A 98 3.51 -20.67 -10.28
C GLU A 98 2.48 -21.77 -9.93
N MET A 99 1.37 -21.40 -9.25
CA MET A 99 0.30 -22.34 -8.87
C MET A 99 -0.55 -22.75 -10.06
N SER A 100 -1.13 -23.96 -9.96
CA SER A 100 -2.01 -24.51 -11.00
C SER A 100 -3.48 -24.54 -10.58
N ASP A 101 -3.78 -24.64 -9.29
CA ASP A 101 -5.15 -24.68 -8.77
C ASP A 101 -5.74 -23.27 -8.60
N PRO A 102 -6.80 -22.91 -9.35
CA PRO A 102 -7.46 -21.62 -9.22
C PRO A 102 -7.98 -21.32 -7.82
N ALA A 103 -8.45 -22.31 -7.07
CA ALA A 103 -8.95 -22.11 -5.71
C ALA A 103 -7.81 -21.72 -4.75
N GLU A 104 -6.66 -22.36 -4.89
CA GLU A 104 -5.45 -22.00 -4.12
C GLU A 104 -4.90 -20.62 -4.50
N ILE A 105 -4.95 -20.25 -5.78
CA ILE A 105 -4.57 -18.92 -6.28
C ILE A 105 -5.47 -17.86 -5.65
N VAL A 106 -6.79 -18.05 -5.68
CA VAL A 106 -7.75 -17.11 -5.06
C VAL A 106 -7.52 -17.00 -3.55
N ALA A 107 -7.35 -18.11 -2.85
CA ALA A 107 -7.06 -18.11 -1.41
C ALA A 107 -5.73 -17.41 -1.08
N GLY A 108 -4.70 -17.62 -1.89
CA GLY A 108 -3.42 -16.94 -1.77
C GLY A 108 -3.52 -15.44 -2.01
N HIS A 109 -4.27 -15.02 -3.03
CA HIS A 109 -4.56 -13.61 -3.30
C HIS A 109 -5.30 -12.96 -2.13
N ALA A 110 -6.35 -13.59 -1.62
CA ALA A 110 -7.11 -13.08 -0.48
C ALA A 110 -6.22 -12.89 0.77
N ARG A 111 -5.28 -13.79 1.03
CA ARG A 111 -4.29 -13.63 2.11
C ARG A 111 -3.40 -12.40 1.93
N ILE A 112 -2.90 -12.16 0.71
CA ILE A 112 -2.08 -10.98 0.39
C ILE A 112 -2.89 -9.70 0.58
N VAL A 113 -4.11 -9.66 0.03
CA VAL A 113 -5.01 -8.49 0.13
C VAL A 113 -5.39 -8.22 1.58
N ALA A 114 -5.79 -9.24 2.36
CA ALA A 114 -6.15 -9.07 3.76
C ALA A 114 -4.98 -8.52 4.60
N ALA A 115 -3.77 -9.04 4.40
CA ALA A 115 -2.58 -8.56 5.08
C ALA A 115 -2.19 -7.12 4.67
N ALA A 116 -2.34 -6.78 3.39
CA ALA A 116 -2.11 -5.41 2.91
C ALA A 116 -3.17 -4.45 3.47
N ALA A 117 -4.46 -4.84 3.44
CA ALA A 117 -5.56 -4.03 3.95
C ALA A 117 -5.42 -3.73 5.45
N GLU A 118 -4.95 -4.69 6.26
CA GLU A 118 -4.64 -4.48 7.68
C GLU A 118 -3.67 -3.34 7.90
N ARG A 119 -2.60 -3.28 7.09
CA ARG A 119 -1.57 -2.25 7.17
C ARG A 119 -2.03 -0.87 6.67
N VAL A 120 -2.81 -0.84 5.58
CA VAL A 120 -3.16 0.43 4.92
C VAL A 120 -4.50 1.02 5.37
N SER A 121 -5.37 0.28 6.05
CA SER A 121 -6.74 0.72 6.32
C SER A 121 -6.84 2.07 7.04
N GLY A 122 -5.93 2.36 7.96
CA GLY A 122 -5.89 3.66 8.65
C GLY A 122 -5.48 4.81 7.74
N ILE A 123 -4.48 4.60 6.87
CA ILE A 123 -4.03 5.60 5.89
C ILE A 123 -5.11 5.80 4.81
N CYS A 124 -5.75 4.72 4.35
CA CYS A 124 -6.83 4.80 3.38
C CYS A 124 -8.01 5.62 3.90
N GLU A 125 -8.35 5.47 5.19
CA GLU A 125 -9.38 6.28 5.83
C GLU A 125 -9.00 7.76 5.83
N ALA A 126 -7.74 8.10 6.14
CA ALA A 126 -7.25 9.48 6.09
C ALA A 126 -7.30 10.07 4.67
N ILE A 127 -7.00 9.27 3.64
CA ILE A 127 -7.09 9.67 2.23
C ILE A 127 -8.54 9.86 1.82
N HIS A 128 -9.40 8.86 2.10
CA HIS A 128 -10.80 8.86 1.69
C HIS A 128 -11.58 10.02 2.32
N SER A 129 -11.39 10.25 3.64
CA SER A 129 -12.07 11.34 4.36
C SER A 129 -11.64 12.74 3.89
N ALA A 130 -10.41 12.90 3.38
CA ALA A 130 -9.89 14.17 2.89
C ALA A 130 -10.15 14.41 1.39
N GLY A 131 -10.31 13.34 0.60
CA GLY A 131 -10.38 13.41 -0.86
C GLY A 131 -11.55 14.22 -1.41
N GLY A 132 -12.63 14.36 -0.66
CA GLY A 132 -13.78 15.21 -1.02
C GLY A 132 -13.56 16.71 -0.78
N CYS A 133 -12.52 17.10 -0.01
CA CYS A 133 -12.25 18.48 0.37
C CYS A 133 -10.90 19.00 -0.12
N ASP A 134 -9.98 18.12 -0.47
CA ASP A 134 -8.64 18.45 -0.95
C ASP A 134 -8.40 17.82 -2.33
N PRO A 135 -8.29 18.63 -3.39
CA PRO A 135 -8.13 18.11 -4.76
C PRO A 135 -6.89 17.23 -4.94
N GLU A 136 -5.75 17.55 -4.31
CA GLU A 136 -4.53 16.75 -4.41
C GLU A 136 -4.73 15.36 -3.80
N VAL A 137 -5.49 15.28 -2.70
CA VAL A 137 -5.82 14.00 -2.06
C VAL A 137 -6.87 13.24 -2.88
N GLY A 138 -7.80 13.93 -3.53
CA GLY A 138 -8.74 13.33 -4.47
C GLY A 138 -8.04 12.68 -5.67
N GLU A 139 -7.05 13.37 -6.27
CA GLU A 139 -6.20 12.82 -7.33
C GLU A 139 -5.38 11.61 -6.84
N LEU A 140 -4.83 11.69 -5.63
CA LEU A 140 -4.14 10.56 -5.00
C LEU A 140 -5.05 9.35 -4.84
N TRP A 141 -6.29 9.54 -4.39
CA TRP A 141 -7.24 8.44 -4.28
C TRP A 141 -7.56 7.79 -5.63
N ALA A 142 -7.74 8.61 -6.68
CA ALA A 142 -7.95 8.12 -8.04
C ALA A 142 -6.73 7.33 -8.54
N GLN A 143 -5.51 7.82 -8.29
CA GLN A 143 -4.27 7.11 -8.64
C GLN A 143 -4.18 5.74 -7.94
N ILE A 144 -4.44 5.67 -6.64
CA ILE A 144 -4.48 4.41 -5.88
C ILE A 144 -5.50 3.45 -6.49
N GLY A 145 -6.67 3.94 -6.91
CA GLY A 145 -7.68 3.15 -7.61
C GLY A 145 -7.15 2.52 -8.91
N GLN A 146 -6.37 3.27 -9.69
CA GLN A 146 -5.75 2.77 -10.92
C GLN A 146 -4.65 1.73 -10.63
N GLU A 147 -3.82 1.96 -9.62
CA GLU A 147 -2.78 1.01 -9.20
C GLU A 147 -3.41 -0.33 -8.76
N ARG A 148 -4.52 -0.29 -8.01
CA ARG A 148 -5.30 -1.48 -7.63
C ARG A 148 -5.87 -2.20 -8.85
N LEU A 149 -6.33 -1.45 -9.87
CA LEU A 149 -6.87 -2.02 -11.11
C LEU A 149 -5.82 -2.81 -11.89
N VAL A 150 -4.55 -2.35 -11.91
CA VAL A 150 -3.44 -3.10 -12.52
C VAL A 150 -3.26 -4.46 -11.84
N GLY A 151 -3.27 -4.49 -10.50
CA GLY A 151 -3.18 -5.73 -9.74
C GLY A 151 -4.37 -6.67 -10.02
N ALA A 152 -5.59 -6.15 -9.99
CA ALA A 152 -6.80 -6.90 -10.26
C ALA A 152 -6.80 -7.51 -11.68
N LYS A 153 -6.32 -6.75 -12.68
CA LYS A 153 -6.17 -7.24 -14.07
C LYS A 153 -5.21 -8.43 -14.16
N ALA A 154 -4.07 -8.35 -13.48
CA ALA A 154 -3.07 -9.42 -13.49
C ALA A 154 -3.63 -10.72 -12.89
N PHE A 155 -4.35 -10.63 -11.76
CA PHE A 155 -4.95 -11.81 -11.13
C PHE A 155 -6.14 -12.37 -11.91
N ALA A 156 -7.00 -11.53 -12.50
CA ALA A 156 -8.09 -11.99 -13.36
C ALA A 156 -7.56 -12.77 -14.57
N ALA A 157 -6.50 -12.26 -15.20
CA ALA A 157 -5.84 -12.95 -16.31
C ALA A 157 -5.25 -14.29 -15.87
N LEU A 158 -4.53 -14.33 -14.73
CA LEU A 158 -3.97 -15.56 -14.18
C LEU A 158 -5.03 -16.64 -13.95
N ILE A 159 -6.15 -16.29 -13.29
CA ILE A 159 -7.24 -17.24 -13.03
C ILE A 159 -7.86 -17.73 -14.35
N GLY A 160 -8.05 -16.82 -15.33
CA GLY A 160 -8.56 -17.16 -16.66
C GLY A 160 -7.64 -18.11 -17.44
N GLU A 161 -6.32 -17.87 -17.43
CA GLU A 161 -5.30 -18.72 -18.05
C GLU A 161 -5.26 -20.13 -17.43
N LYS A 162 -5.58 -20.27 -16.15
CA LYS A 162 -5.68 -21.56 -15.46
C LYS A 162 -7.05 -22.23 -15.64
N GLY A 163 -7.96 -21.64 -16.43
CA GLY A 163 -9.30 -22.19 -16.69
C GLY A 163 -10.23 -22.16 -15.47
N GLY A 164 -9.94 -21.30 -14.48
CA GLY A 164 -10.67 -21.28 -13.20
C GLY A 164 -11.88 -20.35 -13.17
N LEU A 165 -12.08 -19.50 -14.18
CA LEU A 165 -13.26 -18.64 -14.20
C LEU A 165 -14.52 -19.46 -14.47
N ARG A 166 -15.58 -19.18 -13.68
CA ARG A 166 -16.88 -19.81 -13.88
C ARG A 166 -17.45 -19.51 -15.27
N ASP A 167 -18.31 -20.39 -15.76
CA ASP A 167 -18.96 -20.26 -17.06
C ASP A 167 -19.64 -18.90 -17.24
N GLY A 168 -19.41 -18.27 -18.37
CA GLY A 168 -19.98 -16.99 -18.74
C GLY A 168 -19.33 -15.77 -18.06
N LEU A 169 -18.34 -15.94 -17.19
CA LEU A 169 -17.63 -14.81 -16.58
C LEU A 169 -16.43 -14.39 -17.44
N ALA A 170 -16.53 -13.24 -18.08
CA ALA A 170 -15.40 -12.69 -18.84
C ALA A 170 -14.29 -12.18 -17.92
N VAL A 171 -13.01 -12.27 -18.37
CA VAL A 171 -11.83 -11.78 -17.61
C VAL A 171 -11.98 -10.32 -17.17
N GLY A 172 -12.61 -9.46 -18.01
CA GLY A 172 -12.87 -8.07 -17.65
C GLY A 172 -13.83 -7.92 -16.47
N GLN A 173 -14.86 -8.76 -16.38
CA GLN A 173 -15.79 -8.77 -15.24
C GLN A 173 -15.11 -9.33 -13.98
N ALA A 174 -14.31 -10.39 -14.12
CA ALA A 174 -13.51 -10.93 -13.03
C ALA A 174 -12.54 -9.88 -12.46
N ARG A 175 -11.89 -9.09 -13.34
CA ARG A 175 -11.04 -7.94 -12.92
C ARG A 175 -11.83 -6.96 -12.05
N ASP A 176 -13.04 -6.57 -12.46
CA ASP A 176 -13.85 -5.58 -11.74
C ASP A 176 -14.31 -6.12 -10.38
N ILE A 177 -14.67 -7.42 -10.29
CA ILE A 177 -14.95 -8.11 -9.03
C ILE A 177 -13.72 -8.07 -8.12
N ILE A 178 -12.55 -8.48 -8.60
CA ILE A 178 -11.32 -8.47 -7.82
C ILE A 178 -10.97 -7.04 -7.37
N TRP A 179 -11.14 -6.05 -8.23
CA TRP A 179 -10.87 -4.65 -7.90
C TRP A 179 -11.73 -4.13 -6.75
N ILE A 180 -13.02 -4.50 -6.71
CA ILE A 180 -13.93 -4.16 -5.60
C ILE A 180 -13.44 -4.82 -4.31
N PHE A 181 -13.16 -6.13 -4.32
CA PHE A 181 -12.74 -6.87 -3.13
C PHE A 181 -11.33 -6.49 -2.64
N ASN A 182 -10.50 -5.91 -3.50
CA ASN A 182 -9.20 -5.35 -3.13
C ASN A 182 -9.31 -3.97 -2.47
N ASP A 183 -10.51 -3.41 -2.26
CA ASP A 183 -10.66 -2.10 -1.65
C ASP A 183 -10.41 -2.16 -0.13
N PRO A 184 -9.39 -1.45 0.38
CA PRO A 184 -9.06 -1.48 1.81
C PRO A 184 -10.13 -0.83 2.69
N THR A 185 -11.10 -0.10 2.13
CA THR A 185 -12.25 0.42 2.86
C THR A 185 -13.14 -0.71 3.39
N LEU A 186 -13.20 -1.86 2.71
CA LEU A 186 -13.90 -3.06 3.19
C LEU A 186 -13.31 -3.55 4.52
N HIS A 187 -11.99 -3.57 4.63
CA HIS A 187 -11.31 -3.91 5.89
C HIS A 187 -11.64 -2.90 6.99
N HIS A 188 -11.59 -1.60 6.67
CA HIS A 188 -11.95 -0.56 7.64
C HIS A 188 -13.38 -0.77 8.18
N VAL A 189 -14.35 -0.97 7.31
CA VAL A 189 -15.76 -1.18 7.70
C VAL A 189 -15.92 -2.47 8.52
N LEU A 190 -15.40 -3.59 8.05
CA LEU A 190 -15.65 -4.88 8.68
C LEU A 190 -14.81 -5.10 9.95
N VAL A 191 -13.52 -4.78 9.91
CA VAL A 191 -12.63 -5.03 11.05
C VAL A 191 -12.67 -3.87 12.05
N ARG A 192 -12.55 -2.60 11.60
CA ARG A 192 -12.49 -1.47 12.52
C ARG A 192 -13.85 -1.09 13.09
N GLN A 193 -14.89 -0.98 12.23
CA GLN A 193 -16.22 -0.56 12.68
C GLN A 193 -17.06 -1.73 13.20
N ARG A 194 -17.10 -2.87 12.47
CA ARG A 194 -17.89 -4.05 12.82
C ARG A 194 -17.17 -5.03 13.77
N ARG A 195 -15.91 -4.76 14.12
CA ARG A 195 -15.11 -5.53 15.08
C ARG A 195 -14.89 -7.00 14.69
N TRP A 196 -14.81 -7.28 13.39
CA TRP A 196 -14.38 -8.61 12.94
C TRP A 196 -12.91 -8.85 13.30
N SER A 197 -12.56 -10.12 13.54
CA SER A 197 -11.16 -10.49 13.60
C SER A 197 -10.54 -10.46 12.21
N GLN A 198 -9.22 -10.32 12.14
CA GLN A 198 -8.46 -10.36 10.88
C GLN A 198 -8.66 -11.70 10.16
N ASP A 199 -8.68 -12.80 10.89
CA ASP A 199 -8.94 -14.13 10.32
C ASP A 199 -10.33 -14.22 9.70
N ARG A 200 -11.37 -13.75 10.39
CA ARG A 200 -12.74 -13.71 9.85
C ARG A 200 -12.82 -12.88 8.56
N TYR A 201 -12.12 -11.74 8.50
CA TYR A 201 -12.08 -10.91 7.29
C TYR A 201 -11.40 -11.65 6.14
N ARG A 202 -10.26 -12.28 6.38
CA ARG A 202 -9.52 -13.06 5.38
C ARG A 202 -10.37 -14.22 4.84
N ASP A 203 -11.01 -14.98 5.72
CA ASP A 203 -11.81 -16.15 5.35
C ASP A 203 -13.05 -15.74 4.55
N TRP A 204 -13.73 -14.67 4.98
CA TRP A 204 -14.83 -14.06 4.22
C TRP A 204 -14.40 -13.57 2.84
N LEU A 205 -13.24 -12.91 2.75
CA LEU A 205 -12.71 -12.42 1.48
C LEU A 205 -12.39 -13.59 0.52
N THR A 206 -11.79 -14.65 1.05
CA THR A 206 -11.49 -15.87 0.30
C THR A 206 -12.76 -16.50 -0.26
N GLU A 207 -13.75 -16.76 0.62
CA GLU A 207 -15.02 -17.39 0.25
C GLU A 207 -15.80 -16.54 -0.76
N SER A 208 -15.84 -15.22 -0.54
CA SER A 208 -16.54 -14.29 -1.42
C SER A 208 -15.92 -14.28 -2.82
N LEU A 209 -14.59 -14.20 -2.92
CA LEU A 209 -13.89 -14.24 -4.20
C LEU A 209 -14.06 -15.58 -4.91
N GLN A 210 -13.94 -16.69 -4.19
CA GLN A 210 -14.14 -18.02 -4.77
C GLN A 210 -15.55 -18.17 -5.36
N ARG A 211 -16.58 -17.80 -4.62
CA ARG A 211 -17.98 -17.86 -5.10
C ARG A 211 -18.26 -16.96 -6.29
N GLN A 212 -17.59 -15.82 -6.40
CA GLN A 212 -17.80 -14.87 -7.49
C GLN A 212 -17.03 -15.23 -8.75
N LEU A 213 -15.85 -15.84 -8.61
CA LEU A 213 -14.91 -16.03 -9.71
C LEU A 213 -14.90 -17.47 -10.22
N LEU A 214 -15.03 -18.47 -9.35
CA LEU A 214 -14.83 -19.87 -9.69
C LEU A 214 -16.18 -20.59 -9.94
N GLY A 215 -16.11 -21.68 -10.75
CA GLY A 215 -17.23 -22.56 -11.03
C GLY A 215 -17.47 -23.60 -9.92
#